data_17917fe83ea674ec5785a45ebcee78b3
#
_entry.id   17917fe83ea674ec5785a45ebcee78b3
#
_cell.length_a   1.000
_cell.length_b   1.000
_cell.length_c   1.000
_cell.angle_alpha   90.00
_cell.angle_beta   90.00
_cell.angle_gamma   90.00
#
_symmetry.space_group_name_H-M   'P 1'
#
loop_
_entity.id
_entity.type
_entity.pdbx_description
1 polymer ?
#
loop_
_entity_poly.entity_id
_entity_poly.type
_entity_poly.pdbx_seq_one_letter_code
_entity_poly.pdbx_strand_id
1 'polypeptide(L)'
;MVTLDTLQHERRASILRLAERHGARSIRVFGSVARGDNQETSDVDFLVEFERGRTLFDLIGLRLDLCELLGVEVDVTTPNSLRYTRDLVLAEAKAL
;
A
#
# COMPACT_ATOMS: atom_id res chain seq x y z
N MET A 1 -8.64 7.81 12.38
CA MET A 1 -7.75 8.14 11.26
C MET A 1 -6.69 7.06 11.11
N VAL A 2 -6.41 6.65 9.89
CA VAL A 2 -5.35 5.67 9.63
C VAL A 2 -4.00 6.37 9.72
N THR A 3 -3.11 5.82 10.53
CA THR A 3 -1.75 6.34 10.70
C THR A 3 -0.72 5.27 10.33
N LEU A 4 0.53 5.67 10.20
CA LEU A 4 1.62 4.73 9.97
C LEU A 4 1.69 3.69 11.09
N ASP A 5 1.49 4.11 12.33
CA ASP A 5 1.47 3.22 13.48
C ASP A 5 0.35 2.18 13.37
N THR A 6 -0.85 2.59 12.96
CA THR A 6 -1.97 1.69 12.72
C THR A 6 -1.59 0.61 11.71
N LEU A 7 -0.97 1.01 10.60
CA LEU A 7 -0.58 0.08 9.53
C LEU A 7 0.55 -0.86 9.97
N GLN A 8 1.52 -0.34 10.71
CA GLN A 8 2.70 -1.11 11.12
C GLN A 8 2.45 -2.02 12.32
N HIS A 9 1.38 -1.81 13.07
CA HIS A 9 1.08 -2.58 14.29
C HIS A 9 -0.31 -3.20 14.26
N GLU A 10 -1.37 -2.42 14.42
CA GLU A 10 -2.73 -2.96 14.55
C GLU A 10 -3.21 -3.75 13.33
N ARG A 11 -2.92 -3.25 12.13
CA ARG A 11 -3.41 -3.83 10.89
C ARG A 11 -2.35 -4.62 10.11
N ARG A 12 -1.13 -4.63 10.61
CA ARG A 12 0.00 -5.24 9.90
C ARG A 12 -0.27 -6.66 9.45
N ALA A 13 -0.67 -7.53 10.35
CA ALA A 13 -0.89 -8.94 10.05
C ALA A 13 -1.99 -9.13 9.00
N SER A 14 -3.08 -8.38 9.11
CA SER A 14 -4.19 -8.44 8.15
C SER A 14 -3.76 -7.95 6.77
N ILE A 15 -3.00 -6.85 6.72
CA ILE A 15 -2.48 -6.30 5.46
C ILE A 15 -1.55 -7.30 4.78
N LEU A 16 -0.63 -7.88 5.55
CA LEU A 16 0.33 -8.85 5.00
C LEU A 16 -0.37 -10.11 4.47
N ARG A 17 -1.42 -10.57 5.13
CA ARG A 17 -2.22 -11.71 4.65
C ARG A 17 -2.94 -11.38 3.34
N LEU A 18 -3.51 -10.20 3.23
CA LEU A 18 -4.17 -9.76 1.99
C LEU A 18 -3.15 -9.63 0.86
N ALA A 19 -1.98 -9.07 1.14
CA ALA A 19 -0.92 -8.94 0.16
C ALA A 19 -0.49 -10.31 -0.36
N GLU A 20 -0.24 -11.26 0.53
CA GLU A 20 0.12 -12.63 0.16
C GLU A 20 -0.98 -13.29 -0.67
N ARG A 21 -2.24 -13.13 -0.27
CA ARG A 21 -3.40 -13.69 -0.97
C ARG A 21 -3.46 -13.25 -2.43
N HIS A 22 -3.07 -12.01 -2.71
CA HIS A 22 -3.10 -11.45 -4.07
C HIS A 22 -1.74 -11.52 -4.77
N GLY A 23 -0.79 -12.25 -4.23
CA GLY A 23 0.49 -12.48 -4.88
C GLY A 23 1.47 -11.34 -4.79
N ALA A 24 1.32 -10.46 -3.81
CA ALA A 24 2.29 -9.41 -3.54
C ALA A 24 3.46 -10.00 -2.75
N ARG A 25 4.68 -9.81 -3.24
CA ARG A 25 5.87 -10.24 -2.52
C ARG A 25 6.45 -9.18 -1.61
N SER A 26 6.07 -7.91 -1.81
CA SER A 26 6.38 -6.84 -0.86
C SER A 26 5.29 -5.78 -0.87
N ILE A 27 5.07 -5.16 0.27
CA ILE A 27 4.12 -4.06 0.43
C ILE A 27 4.72 -3.02 1.36
N ARG A 28 4.72 -1.78 0.92
CA ARG A 28 5.20 -0.63 1.67
C ARG A 28 4.19 0.49 1.59
N VAL A 29 4.21 1.41 2.53
CA VAL A 29 3.36 2.59 2.52
C VAL A 29 4.21 3.81 2.17
N PHE A 30 3.66 4.71 1.37
CA PHE A 30 4.29 5.98 1.05
C PHE A 30 3.25 7.10 1.10
N GLY A 31 3.61 8.29 0.68
CA GLY A 31 2.70 9.42 0.67
C GLY A 31 2.46 10.01 2.05
N SER A 32 1.32 10.66 2.21
CA SER A 32 1.02 11.44 3.42
C SER A 32 1.01 10.60 4.69
N VAL A 33 0.50 9.38 4.65
CA VAL A 33 0.49 8.49 5.82
C VAL A 33 1.91 8.14 6.25
N ALA A 34 2.78 7.84 5.29
CA ALA A 34 4.19 7.53 5.60
C ALA A 34 4.93 8.73 6.20
N ARG A 35 4.60 9.93 5.73
CA ARG A 35 5.21 11.18 6.25
C ARG A 35 4.59 11.63 7.58
N GLY A 36 3.40 11.14 7.91
CA GLY A 36 2.68 11.56 9.12
C GLY A 36 1.95 12.89 8.98
N ASP A 37 1.73 13.37 7.75
CA ASP A 37 1.00 14.61 7.49
C ASP A 37 -0.37 14.40 6.86
N ASN A 38 -0.91 13.19 6.96
CA ASN A 38 -2.22 12.87 6.42
C ASN A 38 -3.35 13.45 7.25
N GLN A 39 -4.49 13.65 6.58
CA GLN A 39 -5.74 14.08 7.19
C GLN A 39 -6.74 12.92 7.15
N GLU A 40 -7.89 13.07 7.82
CA GLU A 40 -8.93 12.02 7.83
C GLU A 40 -9.42 11.65 6.44
N THR A 41 -9.39 12.61 5.51
CA THR A 41 -9.82 12.41 4.13
C THR A 41 -8.70 11.96 3.20
N SER A 42 -7.48 11.80 3.71
CA SER A 42 -6.34 11.38 2.89
C SER A 42 -6.45 9.91 2.50
N ASP A 43 -6.05 9.62 1.27
CA ASP A 43 -5.92 8.24 0.80
C ASP A 43 -4.69 7.59 1.44
N VAL A 44 -4.71 6.27 1.52
CA VAL A 44 -3.53 5.50 1.92
C VAL A 44 -2.86 4.99 0.65
N ASP A 45 -1.59 5.31 0.48
CA ASP A 45 -0.82 4.94 -0.71
C ASP A 45 0.12 3.78 -0.39
N PHE A 46 -0.11 2.66 -1.07
CA PHE A 46 0.76 1.48 -0.94
C PHE A 46 1.62 1.29 -2.19
N LEU A 47 2.88 1.00 -1.97
CA LEU A 47 3.81 0.59 -3.01
C LEU A 47 3.98 -0.92 -2.92
N VAL A 48 3.56 -1.63 -3.97
CA VAL A 48 3.47 -3.09 -3.95
C VAL A 48 4.28 -3.67 -5.10
N GLU A 49 5.06 -4.70 -4.82
CA GLU A 49 5.72 -5.51 -5.82
C GLU A 49 5.04 -6.86 -5.87
N PHE A 50 4.57 -7.25 -7.05
CA PHE A 50 3.88 -8.53 -7.25
C PHE A 50 4.84 -9.60 -7.75
N GLU A 51 4.51 -10.86 -7.46
CA GLU A 51 5.19 -12.00 -8.02
C GLU A 51 5.03 -12.02 -9.54
N ARG A 52 6.00 -12.65 -10.22
CA ARG A 52 5.95 -12.83 -11.67
C ARG A 52 4.67 -13.59 -12.05
N GLY A 53 4.03 -13.14 -13.13
CA GLY A 53 2.82 -13.78 -13.62
C GLY A 53 1.53 -13.22 -13.03
N ARG A 54 1.61 -12.31 -12.06
CA ARG A 54 0.43 -11.63 -11.55
C ARG A 54 -0.03 -10.56 -12.51
N THR A 55 -1.32 -10.25 -12.48
CA THR A 55 -1.96 -9.35 -13.43
C THR A 55 -2.58 -8.15 -12.75
N LEU A 56 -3.14 -7.25 -13.55
CA LEU A 56 -3.88 -6.10 -13.05
C LEU A 56 -5.05 -6.52 -12.15
N PHE A 57 -5.63 -7.71 -12.38
CA PHE A 57 -6.71 -8.20 -11.52
C PHE A 57 -6.24 -8.45 -10.09
N ASP A 58 -5.01 -8.90 -9.91
CA ASP A 58 -4.43 -9.07 -8.57
C ASP A 58 -4.27 -7.73 -7.86
N LEU A 59 -3.81 -6.72 -8.58
CA LEU A 59 -3.69 -5.36 -8.05
C LEU A 59 -5.05 -4.80 -7.62
N ILE A 60 -6.04 -4.91 -8.48
CA ILE A 60 -7.40 -4.41 -8.22
C ILE A 60 -8.01 -5.15 -7.02
N GLY A 61 -7.84 -6.47 -6.97
CA GLY A 61 -8.34 -7.28 -5.86
C GLY A 61 -7.72 -6.88 -4.53
N LEU A 62 -6.42 -6.67 -4.52
CA LEU A 62 -5.71 -6.22 -3.31
C LEU A 62 -6.19 -4.83 -2.88
N ARG A 63 -6.33 -3.91 -3.83
CA ARG A 63 -6.82 -2.56 -3.54
C ARG A 63 -8.21 -2.60 -2.88
N LEU A 64 -9.13 -3.37 -3.44
CA LEU A 64 -10.50 -3.47 -2.92
C LEU A 64 -10.51 -4.06 -1.51
N ASP A 65 -9.74 -5.12 -1.28
CA ASP A 65 -9.65 -5.74 0.04
C ASP A 65 -9.04 -4.80 1.07
N LEU A 66 -8.03 -4.02 0.69
CA LEU A 66 -7.43 -3.03 1.59
C LEU A 66 -8.39 -1.89 1.90
N CYS A 67 -9.16 -1.42 0.92
CA CYS A 67 -10.19 -0.40 1.16
C CYS A 67 -11.21 -0.90 2.18
N GLU A 68 -11.65 -2.14 2.04
CA GLU A 68 -12.62 -2.75 2.97
C GLU A 68 -12.03 -2.89 4.37
N LEU A 69 -10.79 -3.37 4.46
CA LEU A 69 -10.12 -3.56 5.74
C LEU A 69 -9.93 -2.24 6.48
N LEU A 70 -9.47 -1.20 5.78
CA LEU A 70 -9.08 0.06 6.41
C LEU A 70 -10.24 1.07 6.49
N GLY A 71 -11.29 0.87 5.72
CA GLY A 71 -12.44 1.79 5.71
C GLY A 71 -12.15 3.14 5.08
N VAL A 72 -11.11 3.25 4.26
CA VAL A 72 -10.71 4.48 3.56
C VAL A 72 -10.32 4.15 2.14
N GLU A 73 -10.21 5.17 1.29
CA GLU A 73 -9.69 5.00 -0.06
C GLU A 73 -8.22 4.58 -0.01
N VAL A 74 -7.87 3.65 -0.87
CA VAL A 74 -6.52 3.10 -0.97
C VAL A 74 -6.06 3.15 -2.41
N ASP A 75 -4.83 3.60 -2.63
CA ASP A 75 -4.15 3.50 -3.90
C ASP A 75 -3.07 2.43 -3.81
N VAL A 76 -3.03 1.57 -4.81
CA VAL A 76 -1.98 0.55 -4.94
C VAL A 76 -1.18 0.87 -6.19
N THR A 77 0.11 1.12 -6.00
CA THR A 77 1.03 1.51 -7.06
C THR A 77 2.19 0.52 -7.10
N THR A 78 2.67 0.23 -8.29
CA THR A 78 3.87 -0.61 -8.46
C THR A 78 5.06 0.27 -8.84
N PRO A 79 6.30 -0.13 -8.53
CA PRO A 79 7.48 0.66 -8.91
C PRO A 79 7.56 0.92 -10.42
N ASN A 80 7.13 -0.02 -11.25
CA ASN A 80 7.18 0.12 -12.70
C ASN A 80 6.21 1.17 -13.25
N SER A 81 5.17 1.53 -12.50
CA SER A 81 4.22 2.57 -12.92
C SER A 81 4.70 3.98 -12.56
N LEU A 82 5.80 4.09 -11.82
CA LEU A 82 6.35 5.38 -11.39
C LEU A 82 7.49 5.76 -12.32
N ARG A 83 7.26 6.68 -13.28
CA ARG A 83 8.28 7.06 -14.25
C ARG A 83 9.22 8.14 -13.72
N TYR A 84 8.66 9.23 -13.19
CA TYR A 84 9.43 10.41 -12.81
C TYR A 84 9.59 10.55 -11.30
N THR A 85 8.76 9.86 -10.53
CA THR A 85 8.75 9.99 -9.07
C THR A 85 9.25 8.73 -8.36
N ARG A 86 9.73 7.75 -9.13
CA ARG A 86 10.14 6.45 -8.58
C ARG A 86 11.14 6.57 -7.44
N ASP A 87 12.21 7.32 -7.65
CA ASP A 87 13.26 7.45 -6.65
C ASP A 87 12.77 8.15 -5.39
N LEU A 88 11.91 9.17 -5.55
CA LEU A 88 11.31 9.88 -4.42
C LEU A 88 10.40 8.96 -3.62
N VAL A 89 9.56 8.20 -4.29
CA VAL A 89 8.63 7.28 -3.64
C VAL A 89 9.38 6.15 -2.94
N LEU A 90 10.40 5.57 -3.59
CA LEU A 90 11.20 4.52 -2.98
C LEU A 90 11.94 5.01 -1.73
N ALA A 91 12.45 6.25 -1.77
CA ALA A 91 13.12 6.84 -0.62
C ALA A 91 12.17 7.11 0.55
N GLU A 92 10.91 7.46 0.25
CA GLU A 92 9.88 7.78 1.25
C GLU A 92 9.20 6.53 1.82
N ALA A 93 9.11 5.45 1.04
CA ALA A 93 8.33 4.27 1.39
C ALA A 93 8.83 3.61 2.68
N LYS A 94 7.87 3.22 3.53
CA LYS A 94 8.12 2.58 4.81
C LYS A 94 7.59 1.15 4.77
N ALA A 95 8.41 0.21 5.20
CA ALA A 95 7.98 -1.18 5.35
C ALA A 95 6.93 -1.31 6.45
N LEU A 96 6.05 -2.26 6.31
CA LEU A 96 5.07 -2.61 7.35
C LEU A 96 5.64 -3.70 8.30
#